data_c744f31cf3d12cd6699d1ff45014f10e
#
_entry.id   c744f31cf3d12cd6699d1ff45014f10e
#
_cell.length_a   1.000
_cell.length_b   1.000
_cell.length_c   1.000
_cell.angle_alpha   90.00
_cell.angle_beta   90.00
_cell.angle_gamma   90.00
#
_symmetry.space_group_name_H-M   'P 1'
#
loop_
_entity.id
_entity.type
_entity.pdbx_description
1 polymer ?
#
loop_
_entity_poly.entity_id
_entity_poly.type
_entity_poly.pdbx_seq_one_letter_code
_entity_poly.pdbx_strand_id
1 'polypeptide(L)'
;MPASIELVRAGNWLFATGVRGAASPELFRRIEAALTEAGSSMSRVARLDQYYADFSCVPPYQAARKHAFQGRQVAPSTSVVVSRLRDSASQVDLQLIAATAASGYAPREVDTGLNRPDSSAYAPCLRVGELLFVAGQLARDDSGALAAHGVAAETRYIVERRLVPALQAAESALDLVLKAQVYVSGDAREFRGAWPGALPTTVIPVRHPAFLTREATVEVNVVAAHRSARGRMRNIDGKARLLDGLLFVGGLDTLEQAAEIFAAAGTDLSHVVRALFFHAAGEARAAQEFPSTALEVREGTTIDLWGYVPQ
;
A
#
# COMPACT_ATOMS: atom_id res chain seq x y z
N MET A 1 -10.23 3.56 26.84
CA MET A 1 -9.48 2.41 26.28
C MET A 1 -9.16 2.73 24.82
N PRO A 2 -7.98 2.39 24.30
CA PRO A 2 -7.73 2.56 22.87
C PRO A 2 -8.73 1.69 22.09
N ALA A 3 -9.25 2.23 20.97
CA ALA A 3 -10.22 1.52 20.14
C ALA A 3 -9.65 0.16 19.67
N SER A 4 -10.51 -0.86 19.61
CA SER A 4 -10.18 -2.16 19.03
C SER A 4 -9.79 -1.98 17.54
N ILE A 5 -8.86 -2.80 17.05
CA ILE A 5 -8.53 -2.84 15.64
C ILE A 5 -9.59 -3.69 14.94
N GLU A 6 -10.29 -3.08 14.01
CA GLU A 6 -11.25 -3.76 13.18
C GLU A 6 -10.54 -4.43 12.00
N LEU A 7 -10.79 -5.72 11.81
CA LEU A 7 -10.27 -6.52 10.69
C LEU A 7 -11.43 -6.96 9.79
N VAL A 8 -11.35 -6.60 8.52
CA VAL A 8 -12.26 -7.08 7.48
C VAL A 8 -11.69 -8.36 6.88
N ARG A 9 -12.47 -9.43 6.87
CA ARG A 9 -12.07 -10.71 6.26
C ARG A 9 -12.65 -10.84 4.85
N ALA A 10 -11.79 -11.18 3.88
CA ALA A 10 -12.17 -11.48 2.50
C ALA A 10 -11.43 -12.73 2.02
N GLY A 11 -12.15 -13.84 1.95
CA GLY A 11 -11.56 -15.13 1.62
C GLY A 11 -10.39 -15.49 2.54
N ASN A 12 -9.21 -15.62 1.94
CA ASN A 12 -7.96 -15.96 2.62
C ASN A 12 -7.21 -14.76 3.22
N TRP A 13 -7.81 -13.57 3.19
CA TRP A 13 -7.14 -12.33 3.56
C TRP A 13 -7.84 -11.60 4.71
N LEU A 14 -7.04 -10.88 5.48
CA LEU A 14 -7.46 -9.95 6.52
C LEU A 14 -6.94 -8.56 6.16
N PHE A 15 -7.79 -7.56 6.30
CA PHE A 15 -7.49 -6.16 6.03
C PHE A 15 -7.78 -5.33 7.28
N ALA A 16 -6.85 -4.45 7.64
CA ALA A 16 -7.08 -3.39 8.62
C ALA A 16 -6.77 -2.04 7.99
N THR A 17 -7.66 -1.09 8.17
CA THR A 17 -7.49 0.31 7.77
C THR A 17 -7.74 1.23 8.95
N GLY A 18 -7.05 2.37 8.99
CA GLY A 18 -7.22 3.32 10.08
C GLY A 18 -6.74 2.81 11.44
N VAL A 19 -5.70 1.99 11.46
CA VAL A 19 -5.06 1.54 12.72
C VAL A 19 -4.19 2.69 13.24
N ARG A 20 -4.69 3.39 14.24
CA ARG A 20 -4.12 4.66 14.73
C ARG A 20 -3.50 4.53 16.10
N GLY A 21 -2.53 5.42 16.39
CA GLY A 21 -1.95 5.52 17.71
C GLY A 21 -0.61 6.24 17.76
N ALA A 22 0.05 6.14 18.91
CA ALA A 22 1.41 6.56 19.08
C ALA A 22 2.37 5.62 18.31
N ALA A 23 3.49 6.15 17.87
CA ALA A 23 4.57 5.41 17.21
C ALA A 23 5.36 4.56 18.25
N SER A 24 4.75 3.51 18.77
CA SER A 24 5.24 2.78 19.96
C SER A 24 5.05 1.26 19.83
N PRO A 25 5.73 0.45 20.68
CA PRO A 25 5.52 -0.99 20.75
C PRO A 25 4.08 -1.40 21.07
N GLU A 26 3.32 -0.58 21.80
CA GLU A 26 1.91 -0.84 22.13
C GLU A 26 1.04 -0.99 20.87
N LEU A 27 1.29 -0.16 19.84
CA LEU A 27 0.57 -0.24 18.59
C LEU A 27 0.72 -1.64 17.95
N PHE A 28 1.93 -2.18 17.94
CA PHE A 28 2.20 -3.51 17.40
C PHE A 28 1.64 -4.65 18.26
N ARG A 29 1.62 -4.49 19.58
CA ARG A 29 0.96 -5.47 20.48
C ARG A 29 -0.54 -5.55 20.17
N ARG A 30 -1.19 -4.43 19.94
CA ARG A 30 -2.62 -4.40 19.55
C ARG A 30 -2.84 -5.07 18.19
N ILE A 31 -1.98 -4.82 17.21
CA ILE A 31 -2.03 -5.47 15.88
C ILE A 31 -1.87 -6.98 16.05
N GLU A 32 -0.89 -7.44 16.81
CA GLU A 32 -0.65 -8.86 17.03
C GLU A 32 -1.84 -9.55 17.72
N ALA A 33 -2.43 -8.91 18.72
CA ALA A 33 -3.62 -9.42 19.39
C ALA A 33 -4.81 -9.56 18.42
N ALA A 34 -5.11 -8.53 17.63
CA ALA A 34 -6.18 -8.56 16.65
C ALA A 34 -5.96 -9.63 15.57
N LEU A 35 -4.74 -9.77 15.06
CA LEU A 35 -4.40 -10.81 14.08
C LEU A 35 -4.56 -12.21 14.67
N THR A 36 -4.16 -12.42 15.92
CA THR A 36 -4.28 -13.70 16.61
C THR A 36 -5.75 -14.08 16.79
N GLU A 37 -6.58 -13.16 17.25
CA GLU A 37 -8.02 -13.34 17.40
C GLU A 37 -8.70 -13.68 16.07
N ALA A 38 -8.24 -13.07 14.97
CA ALA A 38 -8.76 -13.32 13.62
C ALA A 38 -8.18 -14.59 12.94
N GLY A 39 -7.37 -15.38 13.64
CA GLY A 39 -6.77 -16.61 13.11
C GLY A 39 -5.60 -16.37 12.14
N SER A 40 -4.78 -15.36 12.45
CA SER A 40 -3.56 -15.01 11.72
C SER A 40 -2.39 -14.76 12.69
N SER A 41 -1.32 -14.11 12.23
CA SER A 41 -0.18 -13.72 13.07
C SER A 41 0.66 -12.63 12.41
N MET A 42 1.57 -12.02 13.15
CA MET A 42 2.55 -11.06 12.61
C MET A 42 3.40 -11.64 11.48
N SER A 43 3.74 -12.94 11.52
CA SER A 43 4.50 -13.62 10.44
C SER A 43 3.71 -13.81 9.14
N ARG A 44 2.40 -13.54 9.15
CA ARG A 44 1.53 -13.63 7.98
C ARG A 44 1.16 -12.27 7.39
N VAL A 45 1.74 -11.21 7.92
CA VAL A 45 1.54 -9.86 7.37
C VAL A 45 2.20 -9.78 6.01
N ALA A 46 1.38 -9.52 4.99
CA ALA A 46 1.80 -9.42 3.60
C ALA A 46 2.22 -7.98 3.22
N ARG A 47 1.63 -6.98 3.88
CA ARG A 47 1.90 -5.57 3.64
C ARG A 47 1.56 -4.74 4.86
N LEU A 48 2.33 -3.67 5.09
CA LEU A 48 2.12 -2.71 6.16
C LEU A 48 2.49 -1.31 5.67
N ASP A 49 1.50 -0.50 5.29
CA ASP A 49 1.71 0.89 4.89
C ASP A 49 1.48 1.83 6.08
N GLN A 50 2.29 2.85 6.21
CA GLN A 50 2.23 3.81 7.30
C GLN A 50 2.26 5.25 6.84
N TYR A 51 1.40 6.05 7.47
CA TYR A 51 1.30 7.49 7.29
C TYR A 51 1.64 8.16 8.60
N TYR A 52 2.55 9.13 8.57
CA TYR A 52 3.05 9.82 9.75
C TYR A 52 2.51 11.25 9.80
N ALA A 53 2.23 11.73 11.02
CA ALA A 53 1.89 13.12 11.26
C ALA A 53 3.06 14.06 10.94
N ASP A 54 4.28 13.63 11.27
CA ASP A 54 5.54 14.32 10.97
C ASP A 54 6.75 13.36 11.01
N PHE A 55 7.92 13.87 10.61
CA PHE A 55 9.15 13.08 10.54
C PHE A 55 9.69 12.63 11.90
N SER A 56 9.35 13.30 12.99
CA SER A 56 9.79 12.88 14.34
C SER A 56 9.15 11.57 14.78
N CYS A 57 8.00 11.22 14.19
CA CYS A 57 7.30 9.97 14.45
C CYS A 57 8.00 8.75 13.80
N VAL A 58 8.86 8.97 12.81
CA VAL A 58 9.47 7.87 12.02
C VAL A 58 10.46 7.03 12.85
N PRO A 59 11.47 7.59 13.55
CA PRO A 59 12.43 6.78 14.28
C PRO A 59 11.80 5.90 15.37
N PRO A 60 10.91 6.40 16.25
CA PRO A 60 10.29 5.56 17.28
C PRO A 60 9.40 4.47 16.67
N TYR A 61 8.68 4.77 15.57
CA TYR A 61 7.90 3.77 14.86
C TYR A 61 8.76 2.67 14.27
N GLN A 62 9.85 3.02 13.58
CA GLN A 62 10.75 2.04 12.98
C GLN A 62 11.41 1.15 14.04
N ALA A 63 11.80 1.71 15.18
CA ALA A 63 12.32 0.93 16.30
C ALA A 63 11.27 -0.07 16.84
N ALA A 64 10.04 0.39 17.05
CA ALA A 64 8.93 -0.46 17.51
C ALA A 64 8.60 -1.56 16.49
N ARG A 65 8.57 -1.22 15.19
CA ARG A 65 8.36 -2.16 14.09
C ARG A 65 9.46 -3.22 14.02
N LYS A 66 10.72 -2.81 14.06
CA LYS A 66 11.87 -3.73 14.05
C LYS A 66 11.79 -4.73 15.20
N HIS A 67 11.41 -4.26 16.39
CA HIS A 67 11.20 -5.12 17.55
C HIS A 67 10.04 -6.11 17.33
N ALA A 68 8.90 -5.64 16.82
CA ALA A 68 7.71 -6.47 16.58
C ALA A 68 7.93 -7.58 15.54
N PHE A 69 8.78 -7.35 14.56
CA PHE A 69 9.12 -8.32 13.52
C PHE A 69 10.43 -9.09 13.80
N GLN A 70 11.03 -8.94 14.98
CA GLN A 70 12.26 -9.65 15.31
C GLN A 70 12.08 -11.18 15.24
N GLY A 71 12.91 -11.87 14.44
CA GLY A 71 12.80 -13.31 14.22
C GLY A 71 11.61 -13.76 13.37
N ARG A 72 10.94 -12.82 12.69
CA ARG A 72 9.77 -13.07 11.84
C ARG A 72 9.99 -12.55 10.43
N GLN A 73 9.20 -13.03 9.46
CA GLN A 73 9.18 -12.44 8.12
C GLN A 73 8.68 -11.00 8.20
N VAL A 74 9.47 -10.08 7.65
CA VAL A 74 9.14 -8.65 7.64
C VAL A 74 8.32 -8.31 6.40
N ALA A 75 7.23 -7.56 6.58
CA ALA A 75 6.37 -7.15 5.48
C ALA A 75 6.98 -6.00 4.65
N PRO A 76 6.71 -5.94 3.34
CA PRO A 76 6.89 -4.75 2.53
C PRO A 76 6.10 -3.57 3.08
N SER A 77 6.58 -2.37 2.87
CA SER A 77 5.91 -1.17 3.37
C SER A 77 6.16 0.05 2.50
N THR A 78 5.28 1.02 2.68
CA THR A 78 5.40 2.38 2.18
C THR A 78 5.31 3.34 3.36
N SER A 79 6.17 4.35 3.40
CA SER A 79 6.28 5.29 4.52
C SER A 79 6.12 6.72 4.03
N VAL A 80 5.00 7.36 4.34
CA VAL A 80 4.70 8.72 3.87
C VAL A 80 4.36 9.65 5.02
N VAL A 81 4.98 10.83 5.05
CA VAL A 81 4.57 11.94 5.92
C VAL A 81 3.48 12.72 5.20
N VAL A 82 2.30 12.80 5.79
CA VAL A 82 1.13 13.48 5.22
C VAL A 82 0.89 14.83 5.88
N SER A 83 0.04 15.66 5.28
CA SER A 83 -0.27 16.99 5.83
C SER A 83 -0.97 16.90 7.18
N ARG A 84 -1.87 15.92 7.32
CA ARG A 84 -2.62 15.66 8.55
C ARG A 84 -3.19 14.25 8.55
N LEU A 85 -3.18 13.61 9.72
CA LEU A 85 -3.95 12.40 9.99
C LEU A 85 -5.39 12.76 10.37
N ARG A 86 -6.34 11.87 10.12
CA ARG A 86 -7.74 12.06 10.53
C ARG A 86 -7.89 12.33 12.02
N ASP A 87 -7.16 11.59 12.83
CA ASP A 87 -7.07 11.80 14.27
C ASP A 87 -5.79 12.57 14.58
N SER A 88 -5.93 13.84 14.98
CA SER A 88 -4.80 14.71 15.29
C SER A 88 -4.02 14.32 16.57
N ALA A 89 -4.58 13.45 17.41
CA ALA A 89 -3.88 12.90 18.57
C ALA A 89 -2.98 11.70 18.20
N SER A 90 -3.14 11.14 17.00
CA SER A 90 -2.33 10.02 16.53
C SER A 90 -1.04 10.51 15.88
N GLN A 91 0.04 9.75 16.08
CA GLN A 91 1.34 9.97 15.44
C GLN A 91 1.48 9.20 14.13
N VAL A 92 0.73 8.10 14.01
CA VAL A 92 0.75 7.22 12.85
C VAL A 92 -0.65 6.65 12.57
N ASP A 93 -0.97 6.50 11.29
CA ASP A 93 -2.12 5.75 10.78
C ASP A 93 -1.59 4.62 9.90
N LEU A 94 -1.99 3.39 10.18
CA LEU A 94 -1.50 2.20 9.50
C LEU A 94 -2.60 1.53 8.70
N GLN A 95 -2.14 0.85 7.66
CA GLN A 95 -2.89 -0.14 6.91
C GLN A 95 -2.14 -1.45 6.88
N LEU A 96 -2.87 -2.54 7.04
CA LEU A 96 -2.29 -3.86 7.12
C LEU A 96 -3.09 -4.81 6.23
N ILE A 97 -2.35 -5.68 5.55
CA ILE A 97 -2.89 -6.84 4.84
C ILE A 97 -2.18 -8.07 5.38
N ALA A 98 -2.93 -9.08 5.79
CA ALA A 98 -2.37 -10.34 6.26
C ALA A 98 -3.12 -11.54 5.65
N ALA A 99 -2.42 -12.66 5.50
CA ALA A 99 -3.04 -13.91 5.14
C ALA A 99 -3.60 -14.62 6.39
N THR A 100 -4.74 -15.31 6.26
CA THR A 100 -5.25 -16.17 7.33
C THR A 100 -4.40 -17.43 7.49
N ALA A 101 -4.36 -18.02 8.67
CA ALA A 101 -3.65 -19.30 8.87
C ALA A 101 -4.28 -20.41 8.02
N ALA A 102 -5.61 -20.43 7.90
CA ALA A 102 -6.36 -21.43 7.14
C ALA A 102 -6.07 -21.39 5.62
N SER A 103 -5.56 -20.28 5.08
CA SER A 103 -5.23 -20.17 3.65
C SER A 103 -4.08 -21.07 3.21
N GLY A 104 -3.23 -21.50 4.13
CA GLY A 104 -1.95 -22.15 3.79
C GLY A 104 -0.91 -21.18 3.19
N TYR A 105 -1.24 -19.90 2.98
CA TYR A 105 -0.32 -18.93 2.39
C TYR A 105 0.77 -18.55 3.41
N ALA A 106 2.01 -18.84 3.09
CA ALA A 106 3.17 -18.41 3.85
C ALA A 106 3.88 -17.29 3.09
N PRO A 107 4.02 -16.09 3.69
CA PRO A 107 4.81 -15.04 3.08
C PRO A 107 6.26 -15.48 2.87
N ARG A 108 6.78 -15.23 1.67
CA ARG A 108 8.17 -15.55 1.30
C ARG A 108 8.81 -14.31 0.70
N GLU A 109 9.94 -13.91 1.23
CA GLU A 109 10.73 -12.84 0.64
C GLU A 109 11.28 -13.30 -0.71
N VAL A 110 11.17 -12.43 -1.70
CA VAL A 110 11.74 -12.60 -3.03
C VAL A 110 13.08 -11.88 -3.05
N ASP A 111 14.13 -12.58 -3.43
CA ASP A 111 15.41 -11.94 -3.71
C ASP A 111 15.30 -11.14 -5.03
N THR A 112 15.10 -9.85 -4.88
CA THR A 112 14.96 -8.93 -6.02
C THR A 112 16.30 -8.39 -6.52
N GLY A 113 17.40 -8.70 -5.86
CA GLY A 113 18.69 -8.09 -6.12
C GLY A 113 18.73 -6.58 -5.80
N LEU A 114 17.63 -6.01 -5.34
CA LEU A 114 17.57 -4.59 -4.98
C LEU A 114 18.19 -4.35 -3.60
N ASN A 115 19.16 -3.44 -3.56
CA ASN A 115 19.75 -3.05 -2.29
C ASN A 115 18.70 -2.35 -1.40
N ARG A 116 18.79 -2.62 -0.09
CA ARG A 116 18.03 -1.92 0.95
C ARG A 116 19.00 -1.45 2.03
N PRO A 117 18.73 -0.30 2.67
CA PRO A 117 19.54 0.10 3.83
C PRO A 117 19.49 -0.97 4.92
N ASP A 118 20.61 -1.32 5.53
CA ASP A 118 20.71 -2.34 6.60
C ASP A 118 19.80 -2.04 7.80
N SER A 119 19.53 -0.75 8.03
CA SER A 119 18.62 -0.29 9.08
C SER A 119 17.13 -0.52 8.76
N SER A 120 16.80 -0.89 7.52
CA SER A 120 15.40 -1.04 7.11
C SER A 120 14.79 -2.32 7.68
N ALA A 121 13.60 -2.16 8.29
CA ALA A 121 12.82 -3.28 8.82
C ALA A 121 11.69 -3.64 7.84
N TYR A 122 11.99 -3.76 6.55
CA TYR A 122 11.01 -4.16 5.52
C TYR A 122 11.64 -5.10 4.49
N ALA A 123 10.83 -5.96 3.90
CA ALA A 123 11.21 -6.76 2.74
C ALA A 123 10.99 -5.95 1.45
N PRO A 124 11.89 -5.98 0.46
CA PRO A 124 11.69 -5.33 -0.83
C PRO A 124 10.47 -5.87 -1.59
N CYS A 125 10.25 -7.17 -1.53
CA CYS A 125 9.14 -7.87 -2.13
C CYS A 125 8.78 -9.14 -1.35
N LEU A 126 7.49 -9.36 -1.10
CA LEU A 126 6.97 -10.64 -0.61
C LEU A 126 6.07 -11.30 -1.66
N ARG A 127 6.20 -12.60 -1.81
CA ARG A 127 5.19 -13.45 -2.42
C ARG A 127 4.32 -14.08 -1.34
N VAL A 128 2.99 -13.96 -1.49
CA VAL A 128 2.00 -14.56 -0.58
C VAL A 128 0.90 -15.18 -1.45
N GLY A 129 0.88 -16.50 -1.57
CA GLY A 129 0.06 -17.17 -2.56
C GLY A 129 0.46 -16.72 -3.98
N GLU A 130 -0.50 -16.21 -4.74
CA GLU A 130 -0.29 -15.71 -6.10
C GLU A 130 -0.06 -14.18 -6.14
N LEU A 131 -0.10 -13.50 -5.01
CA LEU A 131 0.14 -12.07 -4.93
C LEU A 131 1.60 -11.75 -4.60
N LEU A 132 2.09 -10.70 -5.23
CA LEU A 132 3.39 -10.09 -4.98
C LEU A 132 3.15 -8.70 -4.42
N PHE A 133 3.76 -8.42 -3.28
CA PHE A 133 3.70 -7.12 -2.61
C PHE A 133 5.09 -6.48 -2.69
N VAL A 134 5.24 -5.45 -3.52
CA VAL A 134 6.49 -4.70 -3.65
C VAL A 134 6.43 -3.48 -2.74
N ALA A 135 7.46 -3.28 -1.92
CA ALA A 135 7.58 -2.12 -1.03
C ALA A 135 7.66 -0.81 -1.83
N GLY A 136 7.46 0.32 -1.16
CA GLY A 136 7.64 1.64 -1.74
C GLY A 136 9.03 1.78 -2.36
N GLN A 137 9.06 2.09 -3.65
CA GLN A 137 10.28 2.29 -4.44
C GLN A 137 10.51 3.77 -4.65
N LEU A 138 11.72 4.21 -4.34
CA LEU A 138 12.26 5.53 -4.65
C LEU A 138 13.33 5.39 -5.74
N ALA A 139 13.68 6.47 -6.41
CA ALA A 139 14.73 6.49 -7.45
C ALA A 139 16.13 6.41 -6.83
N ARG A 140 16.41 5.35 -6.04
CA ARG A 140 17.68 5.13 -5.37
C ARG A 140 18.55 4.13 -6.15
N ASP A 141 19.83 4.42 -6.21
CA ASP A 141 20.86 3.49 -6.68
C ASP A 141 21.25 2.44 -5.60
N ASP A 142 22.22 1.60 -5.90
CA ASP A 142 22.68 0.55 -5.01
C ASP A 142 23.44 1.09 -3.77
N SER A 143 23.90 2.33 -3.79
CA SER A 143 24.45 3.01 -2.61
C SER A 143 23.37 3.56 -1.68
N GLY A 144 22.11 3.60 -2.14
CA GLY A 144 20.99 4.20 -1.45
C GLY A 144 20.84 5.69 -1.71
N ALA A 145 21.69 6.29 -2.55
CA ALA A 145 21.59 7.69 -2.95
C ALA A 145 20.47 7.88 -4.00
N LEU A 146 19.91 9.10 -4.08
CA LEU A 146 18.95 9.44 -5.11
C LEU A 146 19.66 9.55 -6.47
N ALA A 147 19.31 8.65 -7.40
CA ALA A 147 19.97 8.51 -8.70
C ALA A 147 19.31 9.32 -9.82
N ALA A 148 18.13 9.88 -9.57
CA ALA A 148 17.41 10.74 -10.50
C ALA A 148 16.70 11.84 -9.73
N HIS A 149 16.48 13.00 -10.35
CA HIS A 149 15.85 14.15 -9.71
C HIS A 149 14.71 14.69 -10.59
N GLY A 150 13.59 15.00 -9.92
CA GLY A 150 12.37 15.50 -10.56
C GLY A 150 11.45 14.36 -11.00
N VAL A 151 10.16 14.66 -10.99
CA VAL A 151 9.08 13.67 -11.08
C VAL A 151 9.21 12.73 -12.28
N ALA A 152 9.44 13.25 -13.46
CA ALA A 152 9.51 12.44 -14.67
C ALA A 152 10.77 11.54 -14.71
N ALA A 153 11.92 12.06 -14.27
CA ALA A 153 13.17 11.28 -14.27
C ALA A 153 13.16 10.21 -13.16
N GLU A 154 12.69 10.56 -11.95
CA GLU A 154 12.52 9.60 -10.86
C GLU A 154 11.54 8.49 -11.24
N THR A 155 10.40 8.84 -11.89
CA THR A 155 9.41 7.85 -12.35
C THR A 155 10.04 6.84 -13.32
N ARG A 156 10.76 7.30 -14.34
CA ARG A 156 11.43 6.41 -15.30
C ARG A 156 12.45 5.53 -14.61
N TYR A 157 13.29 6.10 -13.73
CA TYR A 157 14.28 5.32 -12.97
C TYR A 157 13.61 4.24 -12.11
N ILE A 158 12.56 4.60 -11.37
CA ILE A 158 11.81 3.65 -10.54
C ILE A 158 11.26 2.50 -11.39
N VAL A 159 10.65 2.80 -12.53
CA VAL A 159 10.09 1.76 -13.41
C VAL A 159 11.20 0.85 -13.94
N GLU A 160 12.24 1.42 -14.55
CA GLU A 160 13.24 0.67 -15.30
C GLU A 160 14.26 -0.05 -14.40
N ARG A 161 14.64 0.60 -13.28
CA ARG A 161 15.73 0.12 -12.42
C ARG A 161 15.28 -0.52 -11.12
N ARG A 162 14.03 -0.32 -10.73
CA ARG A 162 13.49 -0.85 -9.46
C ARG A 162 12.32 -1.82 -9.68
N LEU A 163 11.25 -1.37 -10.34
CA LEU A 163 10.04 -2.18 -10.48
C LEU A 163 10.21 -3.34 -11.47
N VAL A 164 10.70 -3.08 -12.68
CA VAL A 164 10.87 -4.14 -13.70
C VAL A 164 11.80 -5.24 -13.20
N PRO A 165 13.00 -4.96 -12.66
CA PRO A 165 13.86 -6.01 -12.11
C PRO A 165 13.21 -6.77 -10.95
N ALA A 166 12.54 -6.07 -10.01
CA ALA A 166 11.87 -6.73 -8.89
C ALA A 166 10.74 -7.66 -9.34
N LEU A 167 9.92 -7.22 -10.30
CA LEU A 167 8.85 -8.04 -10.85
C LEU A 167 9.39 -9.27 -11.60
N GLN A 168 10.46 -9.10 -12.39
CA GLN A 168 11.11 -10.21 -13.09
C GLN A 168 11.68 -11.25 -12.12
N ALA A 169 12.39 -10.80 -11.08
CA ALA A 169 12.91 -11.69 -10.02
C ALA A 169 11.77 -12.43 -9.30
N ALA A 170 10.61 -11.79 -9.16
CA ALA A 170 9.41 -12.39 -8.56
C ALA A 170 8.57 -13.20 -9.54
N GLU A 171 9.07 -13.53 -10.73
CA GLU A 171 8.35 -14.25 -11.79
C GLU A 171 7.04 -13.55 -12.20
N SER A 172 7.10 -12.23 -12.37
CA SER A 172 6.02 -11.35 -12.78
C SER A 172 6.47 -10.38 -13.88
N ALA A 173 5.61 -9.44 -14.26
CA ALA A 173 5.90 -8.40 -15.23
C ALA A 173 4.95 -7.20 -15.05
N LEU A 174 5.21 -6.09 -15.73
CA LEU A 174 4.37 -4.89 -15.63
C LEU A 174 2.91 -5.14 -16.01
N ASP A 175 2.65 -5.97 -17.01
CA ASP A 175 1.29 -6.32 -17.43
C ASP A 175 0.53 -7.19 -16.40
N LEU A 176 1.22 -7.72 -15.39
CA LEU A 176 0.67 -8.45 -14.25
C LEU A 176 0.50 -7.57 -12.99
N VAL A 177 0.84 -6.28 -13.03
CA VAL A 177 0.56 -5.37 -11.93
C VAL A 177 -0.93 -5.22 -11.76
N LEU A 178 -1.44 -5.63 -10.62
CA LEU A 178 -2.86 -5.52 -10.26
C LEU A 178 -3.22 -4.10 -9.85
N LYS A 179 -2.30 -3.42 -9.15
CA LYS A 179 -2.47 -2.07 -8.68
C LYS A 179 -1.14 -1.40 -8.41
N ALA A 180 -1.05 -0.13 -8.77
CA ALA A 180 0.01 0.77 -8.32
C ALA A 180 -0.56 1.88 -7.43
N GLN A 181 0.14 2.22 -6.36
CA GLN A 181 -0.13 3.39 -5.53
C GLN A 181 1.10 4.28 -5.55
N VAL A 182 0.88 5.53 -5.90
CA VAL A 182 1.96 6.48 -6.23
C VAL A 182 1.77 7.77 -5.45
N TYR A 183 2.80 8.17 -4.74
CA TYR A 183 2.85 9.43 -4.02
C TYR A 183 3.76 10.39 -4.79
N VAL A 184 3.25 11.60 -5.09
CA VAL A 184 3.97 12.61 -5.89
C VAL A 184 3.99 13.92 -5.14
N SER A 185 5.19 14.43 -4.82
CA SER A 185 5.36 15.75 -4.19
C SER A 185 5.67 16.87 -5.21
N GLY A 186 5.57 16.57 -6.51
CA GLY A 186 5.72 17.50 -7.63
C GLY A 186 4.49 17.55 -8.53
N ASP A 187 4.68 17.81 -9.83
CA ASP A 187 3.58 17.83 -10.79
C ASP A 187 3.15 16.40 -11.19
N ALA A 188 1.93 16.04 -10.86
CA ALA A 188 1.36 14.73 -11.19
C ALA A 188 1.23 14.48 -12.71
N ARG A 189 1.22 15.53 -13.55
CA ARG A 189 1.20 15.38 -15.02
C ARG A 189 2.53 14.85 -15.54
N GLU A 190 3.66 15.28 -14.94
CA GLU A 190 4.98 14.75 -15.28
C GLU A 190 5.07 13.25 -14.94
N PHE A 191 4.50 12.83 -13.81
CA PHE A 191 4.39 11.42 -13.46
C PHE A 191 3.62 10.65 -14.54
N ARG A 192 2.41 11.11 -14.89
CA ARG A 192 1.56 10.42 -15.88
C ARG A 192 2.23 10.32 -17.25
N GLY A 193 3.01 11.32 -17.65
CA GLY A 193 3.77 11.31 -18.90
C GLY A 193 4.95 10.32 -18.92
N ALA A 194 5.45 9.92 -17.74
CA ALA A 194 6.57 9.00 -17.60
C ALA A 194 6.15 7.56 -17.17
N TRP A 195 4.91 7.39 -16.68
CA TRP A 195 4.39 6.11 -16.19
C TRP A 195 3.97 5.18 -17.34
N PRO A 196 4.30 3.89 -17.30
CA PRO A 196 3.98 2.96 -18.39
C PRO A 196 2.49 2.60 -18.43
N GLY A 197 1.77 3.19 -19.36
CA GLY A 197 0.49 2.70 -19.86
C GLY A 197 -0.67 2.55 -18.86
N ALA A 198 -1.64 1.71 -19.23
CA ALA A 198 -2.90 1.52 -18.54
C ALA A 198 -2.82 0.51 -17.37
N LEU A 199 -2.08 0.87 -16.32
CA LEU A 199 -2.11 0.11 -15.07
C LEU A 199 -3.13 0.75 -14.11
N PRO A 200 -3.91 -0.02 -13.34
CA PRO A 200 -4.74 0.52 -12.27
C PRO A 200 -3.86 1.28 -11.28
N THR A 201 -3.89 2.60 -11.34
CA THR A 201 -2.95 3.46 -10.60
C THR A 201 -3.72 4.51 -9.80
N THR A 202 -3.41 4.61 -8.52
CA THR A 202 -3.82 5.73 -7.67
C THR A 202 -2.67 6.70 -7.55
N VAL A 203 -2.84 7.93 -8.00
CA VAL A 203 -1.85 9.01 -7.87
C VAL A 203 -2.27 9.95 -6.75
N ILE A 204 -1.40 10.11 -5.76
CA ILE A 204 -1.66 10.84 -4.51
C ILE A 204 -0.71 12.02 -4.44
N PRO A 205 -1.19 13.26 -4.61
CA PRO A 205 -0.36 14.45 -4.47
C PRO A 205 -0.07 14.72 -2.99
N VAL A 206 1.22 14.67 -2.61
CA VAL A 206 1.68 14.93 -1.24
C VAL A 206 2.51 16.21 -1.15
N ARG A 207 2.67 16.76 0.06
CA ARG A 207 3.56 17.91 0.29
C ARG A 207 5.02 17.46 0.28
N HIS A 208 5.90 18.31 -0.22
CA HIS A 208 7.34 18.09 -0.14
C HIS A 208 7.90 18.70 1.17
N PRO A 209 8.79 18.01 1.88
CA PRO A 209 9.19 16.61 1.74
C PRO A 209 8.13 15.66 2.34
N ALA A 210 7.92 14.50 1.70
CA ALA A 210 6.96 13.49 2.16
C ALA A 210 7.60 12.13 2.46
N PHE A 211 8.80 11.89 1.93
CA PHE A 211 9.44 10.58 1.96
C PHE A 211 10.63 10.54 2.90
N LEU A 212 11.08 9.34 3.28
CA LEU A 212 12.25 9.17 4.16
C LEU A 212 13.54 9.63 3.47
N THR A 213 13.63 9.54 2.14
CA THR A 213 14.58 10.29 1.33
C THR A 213 13.95 11.65 1.01
N ARG A 214 14.31 12.67 1.76
CA ARG A 214 13.60 13.95 1.75
C ARG A 214 13.62 14.68 0.41
N GLU A 215 14.63 14.45 -0.40
CA GLU A 215 14.82 15.05 -1.71
C GLU A 215 13.98 14.36 -2.80
N ALA A 216 13.52 13.14 -2.55
CA ALA A 216 12.71 12.40 -3.52
C ALA A 216 11.36 13.06 -3.74
N THR A 217 10.89 13.01 -4.98
CA THR A 217 9.60 13.58 -5.39
C THR A 217 8.55 12.53 -5.73
N VAL A 218 8.96 11.26 -5.89
CA VAL A 218 8.06 10.14 -6.23
C VAL A 218 8.39 8.92 -5.38
N GLU A 219 7.35 8.28 -4.84
CA GLU A 219 7.41 6.94 -4.27
C GLU A 219 6.31 6.07 -4.88
N VAL A 220 6.65 4.86 -5.34
CA VAL A 220 5.73 3.93 -5.99
C VAL A 220 5.74 2.59 -5.28
N ASN A 221 4.58 2.09 -4.93
CA ASN A 221 4.42 0.71 -4.53
C ASN A 221 3.45 -0.03 -5.45
N VAL A 222 3.63 -1.33 -5.59
CA VAL A 222 2.74 -2.13 -6.43
C VAL A 222 2.32 -3.43 -5.74
N VAL A 223 1.14 -3.90 -6.13
CA VAL A 223 0.70 -5.28 -5.97
C VAL A 223 0.61 -5.88 -7.35
N ALA A 224 1.22 -7.04 -7.55
CA ALA A 224 1.23 -7.74 -8.83
C ALA A 224 0.80 -9.20 -8.67
N ALA A 225 0.42 -9.83 -9.77
CA ALA A 225 0.18 -11.26 -9.83
C ALA A 225 1.48 -12.00 -10.20
N HIS A 226 1.71 -13.17 -9.60
CA HIS A 226 2.69 -14.11 -10.12
C HIS A 226 2.22 -14.67 -11.48
N ARG A 227 3.16 -15.00 -12.37
CA ARG A 227 2.85 -15.46 -13.74
C ARG A 227 1.89 -16.64 -13.82
N SER A 228 1.88 -17.53 -12.81
CA SER A 228 0.94 -18.67 -12.74
C SER A 228 -0.52 -18.24 -12.61
N ALA A 229 -0.79 -17.04 -12.16
CA ALA A 229 -2.14 -16.51 -12.01
C ALA A 229 -2.65 -15.75 -13.25
N ARG A 230 -1.83 -15.55 -14.28
CA ARG A 230 -2.16 -14.76 -15.48
C ARG A 230 -3.52 -15.11 -16.08
N GLY A 231 -3.81 -16.40 -16.24
CA GLY A 231 -5.07 -16.87 -16.84
C GLY A 231 -6.32 -16.65 -16.00
N ARG A 232 -6.17 -16.32 -14.71
CA ARG A 232 -7.27 -16.02 -13.78
C ARG A 232 -7.51 -14.53 -13.58
N MET A 233 -6.56 -13.70 -13.99
CA MET A 233 -6.67 -12.25 -13.88
C MET A 233 -7.68 -11.70 -14.90
N ARG A 234 -8.64 -10.91 -14.43
CA ARG A 234 -9.62 -10.20 -15.26
C ARG A 234 -9.37 -8.70 -15.21
N ASN A 235 -9.45 -8.04 -16.36
CA ASN A 235 -9.46 -6.59 -16.47
C ASN A 235 -10.91 -6.10 -16.42
N ILE A 236 -11.20 -5.13 -15.58
CA ILE A 236 -12.53 -4.53 -15.43
C ILE A 236 -12.45 -3.10 -15.98
N ASP A 237 -12.97 -2.88 -17.19
CA ASP A 237 -13.08 -1.60 -17.89
C ASP A 237 -11.79 -0.76 -17.93
N GLY A 238 -10.62 -1.41 -17.88
CA GLY A 238 -9.33 -0.74 -17.85
C GLY A 238 -9.00 0.01 -16.54
N LYS A 239 -9.94 0.07 -15.60
CA LYS A 239 -9.83 0.82 -14.34
C LYS A 239 -9.52 -0.04 -13.14
N ALA A 240 -9.83 -1.33 -13.21
CA ALA A 240 -9.58 -2.27 -12.12
C ALA A 240 -9.15 -3.63 -12.64
N ARG A 241 -8.57 -4.44 -11.74
CA ARG A 241 -8.20 -5.84 -11.98
C ARG A 241 -8.77 -6.72 -10.88
N LEU A 242 -9.28 -7.87 -11.29
CA LEU A 242 -9.81 -8.90 -10.39
C LEU A 242 -8.93 -10.14 -10.46
N LEU A 243 -8.51 -10.64 -9.29
CA LEU A 243 -7.79 -11.90 -9.14
C LEU A 243 -8.23 -12.64 -7.88
N ASP A 244 -8.67 -13.89 -8.05
CA ASP A 244 -9.05 -14.79 -6.95
C ASP A 244 -10.01 -14.13 -5.93
N GLY A 245 -11.01 -13.40 -6.44
CA GLY A 245 -12.01 -12.68 -5.66
C GLY A 245 -11.56 -11.30 -5.19
N LEU A 246 -10.29 -10.94 -5.23
CA LEU A 246 -9.84 -9.59 -4.85
C LEU A 246 -9.93 -8.62 -6.02
N LEU A 247 -10.65 -7.52 -5.82
CA LEU A 247 -10.82 -6.42 -6.78
C LEU A 247 -9.89 -5.26 -6.41
N PHE A 248 -8.98 -4.93 -7.31
CA PHE A 248 -7.98 -3.86 -7.19
C PHE A 248 -8.41 -2.68 -8.06
N VAL A 249 -8.86 -1.60 -7.44
CA VAL A 249 -9.39 -0.44 -8.15
C VAL A 249 -8.35 0.68 -8.21
N GLY A 250 -8.15 1.29 -9.38
CA GLY A 250 -7.31 2.48 -9.56
C GLY A 250 -7.88 3.70 -8.83
N GLY A 251 -7.13 4.79 -8.83
CA GLY A 251 -7.56 6.04 -8.19
C GLY A 251 -8.85 6.58 -8.80
N LEU A 252 -9.77 6.97 -7.93
CA LEU A 252 -11.09 7.47 -8.26
C LEU A 252 -11.30 8.84 -7.60
N ASP A 253 -12.15 9.64 -8.21
CA ASP A 253 -12.54 10.95 -7.67
C ASP A 253 -13.82 10.85 -6.82
N THR A 254 -14.69 9.88 -7.11
CA THR A 254 -15.99 9.75 -6.45
C THR A 254 -16.37 8.30 -6.13
N LEU A 255 -17.31 8.11 -5.19
CA LEU A 255 -17.83 6.78 -4.84
C LEU A 255 -18.79 6.25 -5.90
N GLU A 256 -19.43 7.10 -6.71
CA GLU A 256 -20.27 6.70 -7.83
C GLU A 256 -19.44 5.94 -8.88
N GLN A 257 -18.23 6.47 -9.21
CA GLN A 257 -17.29 5.75 -10.08
C GLN A 257 -16.87 4.40 -9.50
N ALA A 258 -16.72 4.34 -8.17
CA ALA A 258 -16.43 3.06 -7.50
C ALA A 258 -17.60 2.09 -7.65
N ALA A 259 -18.83 2.55 -7.42
CA ALA A 259 -20.03 1.70 -7.54
C ALA A 259 -20.19 1.10 -8.95
N GLU A 260 -19.92 1.87 -10.00
CA GLU A 260 -19.92 1.39 -11.38
C GLU A 260 -18.90 0.26 -11.60
N ILE A 261 -17.66 0.43 -11.11
CA ILE A 261 -16.60 -0.59 -11.25
C ILE A 261 -16.94 -1.85 -10.45
N PHE A 262 -17.47 -1.70 -9.23
CA PHE A 262 -17.88 -2.83 -8.41
C PHE A 262 -19.02 -3.60 -9.07
N ALA A 263 -20.02 -2.90 -9.62
CA ALA A 263 -21.12 -3.53 -10.38
C ALA A 263 -20.60 -4.27 -11.62
N ALA A 264 -19.68 -3.69 -12.39
CA ALA A 264 -19.04 -4.35 -13.53
C ALA A 264 -18.21 -5.60 -13.13
N ALA A 265 -17.69 -5.62 -11.91
CA ALA A 265 -17.00 -6.79 -11.35
C ALA A 265 -17.98 -7.88 -10.83
N GLY A 266 -19.28 -7.57 -10.68
CA GLY A 266 -20.29 -8.49 -10.15
C GLY A 266 -20.47 -8.40 -8.63
N THR A 267 -20.22 -7.24 -8.03
CA THR A 267 -20.36 -6.98 -6.59
C THR A 267 -20.83 -5.54 -6.34
N ASP A 268 -20.82 -5.07 -5.10
CA ASP A 268 -21.19 -3.71 -4.72
C ASP A 268 -20.27 -3.15 -3.62
N LEU A 269 -20.50 -1.90 -3.21
CA LEU A 269 -19.66 -1.21 -2.22
C LEU A 269 -19.72 -1.80 -0.80
N SER A 270 -20.70 -2.65 -0.49
CA SER A 270 -20.73 -3.37 0.79
C SER A 270 -19.59 -4.37 0.93
N HIS A 271 -18.97 -4.73 -0.20
CA HIS A 271 -17.82 -5.63 -0.28
C HIS A 271 -16.46 -4.90 -0.36
N VAL A 272 -16.41 -3.61 -0.02
CA VAL A 272 -15.14 -2.91 0.14
C VAL A 272 -14.40 -3.49 1.34
N VAL A 273 -13.14 -3.91 1.12
CA VAL A 273 -12.29 -4.52 2.15
C VAL A 273 -11.16 -3.62 2.60
N ARG A 274 -10.79 -2.63 1.78
CA ARG A 274 -9.77 -1.63 2.08
C ARG A 274 -10.13 -0.32 1.41
N ALA A 275 -10.14 0.76 2.18
CA ALA A 275 -10.44 2.09 1.67
C ALA A 275 -9.48 3.15 2.21
N LEU A 276 -8.97 3.99 1.30
CA LEU A 276 -8.23 5.21 1.63
C LEU A 276 -8.88 6.38 0.93
N PHE A 277 -9.05 7.43 1.69
CA PHE A 277 -9.55 8.72 1.21
C PHE A 277 -8.46 9.76 1.40
N PHE A 278 -7.94 10.26 0.30
CA PHE A 278 -7.01 11.36 0.27
C PHE A 278 -7.79 12.62 -0.11
N HIS A 279 -7.68 13.69 0.66
CA HIS A 279 -8.44 14.93 0.45
C HIS A 279 -7.57 16.15 0.72
N ALA A 280 -7.85 17.26 0.06
CA ALA A 280 -7.20 18.53 0.34
C ALA A 280 -7.63 19.11 1.71
N ALA A 281 -6.86 20.06 2.21
CA ALA A 281 -7.15 20.75 3.46
C ALA A 281 -8.55 21.38 3.43
N GLY A 282 -9.33 21.16 4.49
CA GLY A 282 -10.69 21.69 4.62
C GLY A 282 -11.78 20.89 3.92
N GLU A 283 -11.45 19.89 3.13
CA GLU A 283 -12.41 19.01 2.46
C GLU A 283 -12.73 17.77 3.33
N ALA A 284 -13.14 17.97 4.58
CA ALA A 284 -13.55 16.86 5.44
C ALA A 284 -14.77 16.16 4.83
N ARG A 285 -14.63 14.91 4.40
CA ARG A 285 -15.76 14.12 3.89
C ARG A 285 -16.54 13.45 5.01
N ALA A 286 -17.84 13.30 4.73
CA ALA A 286 -18.85 12.67 5.57
C ALA A 286 -18.47 11.27 6.03
N ALA A 287 -19.13 10.81 7.10
CA ALA A 287 -18.97 9.47 7.66
C ALA A 287 -19.05 8.41 6.57
N GLN A 288 -18.08 7.54 6.55
CA GLN A 288 -17.97 6.48 5.57
C GLN A 288 -18.67 5.23 6.09
N GLU A 289 -19.32 4.55 5.19
CA GLU A 289 -20.10 3.34 5.49
C GLU A 289 -19.21 2.10 5.72
N PHE A 290 -17.89 2.22 5.56
CA PHE A 290 -16.92 1.12 5.73
C PHE A 290 -15.63 1.59 6.42
N PRO A 291 -14.88 0.68 7.09
CA PRO A 291 -13.63 1.00 7.73
C PRO A 291 -12.62 1.62 6.74
N SER A 292 -12.06 2.76 7.08
CA SER A 292 -11.22 3.51 6.17
C SER A 292 -10.16 4.36 6.86
N THR A 293 -9.09 4.65 6.12
CA THR A 293 -8.11 5.70 6.42
C THR A 293 -8.49 6.96 5.65
N ALA A 294 -8.54 8.09 6.32
CA ALA A 294 -8.70 9.41 5.70
C ALA A 294 -7.47 10.27 6.02
N LEU A 295 -6.84 10.83 4.99
CA LEU A 295 -5.57 11.52 5.07
C LEU A 295 -5.65 12.86 4.33
N GLU A 296 -5.17 13.91 4.96
CA GLU A 296 -5.03 15.20 4.32
C GLU A 296 -3.75 15.24 3.48
N VAL A 297 -3.89 15.59 2.22
CA VAL A 297 -2.82 15.69 1.24
C VAL A 297 -2.74 17.11 0.66
N ARG A 298 -1.82 17.34 -0.29
CA ARG A 298 -1.56 18.66 -0.84
C ARG A 298 -2.75 19.26 -1.57
N GLU A 299 -3.41 18.48 -2.42
CA GLU A 299 -4.50 18.95 -3.30
C GLU A 299 -5.38 17.79 -3.77
N GLY A 300 -6.59 18.13 -4.17
CA GLY A 300 -7.55 17.22 -4.77
C GLY A 300 -8.17 16.21 -3.81
N THR A 301 -9.01 15.38 -4.38
CA THR A 301 -9.58 14.20 -3.71
C THR A 301 -9.24 12.98 -4.53
N THR A 302 -8.77 11.94 -3.85
CA THR A 302 -8.49 10.65 -4.49
C THR A 302 -8.95 9.54 -3.56
N ILE A 303 -9.68 8.58 -4.11
CA ILE A 303 -10.17 7.40 -3.41
C ILE A 303 -9.42 6.19 -3.92
N ASP A 304 -8.91 5.38 -3.01
CA ASP A 304 -8.19 4.14 -3.28
C ASP A 304 -8.93 2.98 -2.62
N LEU A 305 -9.41 2.04 -3.42
CA LEU A 305 -10.24 0.95 -2.93
C LEU A 305 -9.72 -0.42 -3.35
N TRP A 306 -9.95 -1.38 -2.45
CA TRP A 306 -9.95 -2.79 -2.78
C TRP A 306 -11.31 -3.37 -2.39
N GLY A 307 -11.80 -4.27 -3.21
CA GLY A 307 -13.04 -4.98 -2.97
C GLY A 307 -12.84 -6.49 -2.93
N TYR A 308 -13.92 -7.17 -2.60
CA TYR A 308 -14.01 -8.62 -2.68
C TYR A 308 -15.27 -9.02 -3.45
N VAL A 309 -15.10 -9.90 -4.41
CA VAL A 309 -16.19 -10.53 -5.17
C VAL A 309 -16.37 -11.94 -4.60
N PRO A 310 -17.43 -12.21 -3.84
CA PRO A 310 -17.72 -13.54 -3.33
C PRO A 310 -17.85 -14.54 -4.48
N GLN A 311 -17.31 -15.74 -4.30
CA GLN A 311 -17.42 -16.83 -5.26
C GLN A 311 -18.63 -17.71 -4.97
#